data_5bf8179405aad76ba022b5ed9cf84e72
#
_entry.id   5bf8179405aad76ba022b5ed9cf84e72
#
_cell.length_a   1.000
_cell.length_b   1.000
_cell.length_c   1.000
_cell.angle_alpha   90.00
_cell.angle_beta   90.00
_cell.angle_gamma   90.00
#
_symmetry.space_group_name_H-M   'P 1'
#
loop_
_entity.id
_entity.type
_entity.pdbx_description
1 polymer ?
#
loop_
_entity_poly.entity_id
_entity_poly.type
_entity_poly.pdbx_seq_one_letter_code
_entity_poly.pdbx_strand_id
1 'polypeptide(L)'
;MPIREIRIATRKSALALWQAEYVKARLEQAHAGLLVTLVPMVSRGDKLLDSPLSKIGGKGLFVKELETALLEGTADIAVHSMKDVPMDFPEGLGLYCICEREDPRDAFVSNAWDSLEALPPGSIVGTSSLRRQTQLLARRPDLQIRFLRGNVNTRLAKLDAGEYDAIILAAAGLIRLGFEDRITASISVEDSLPAGGQGAVGIECRTGDSEIHALLGPLHHRDTEFRVSAERALNKHLNGGCQVPIACYAVLEGEQIWLRGLVGDPAGQRLLHAQARAPLADAQQLGVQVAEALLEQGADDILRAVYGEAGHP
;
A
#
# COMPACT_ATOMS: atom_id res chain seq x y z
N MET A 1 -20.10 8.36 29.31
CA MET A 1 -20.60 6.97 29.20
C MET A 1 -19.66 6.23 28.28
N PRO A 2 -19.32 4.97 28.51
CA PRO A 2 -18.45 4.24 27.60
C PRO A 2 -19.07 4.17 26.20
N ILE A 3 -18.24 4.26 25.17
CA ILE A 3 -18.67 4.12 23.77
C ILE A 3 -19.31 2.75 23.61
N ARG A 4 -20.53 2.72 23.07
CA ARG A 4 -21.28 1.49 22.78
C ARG A 4 -21.35 1.18 21.29
N GLU A 5 -21.06 2.17 20.45
CA GLU A 5 -21.09 2.04 19.00
C GLU A 5 -19.88 2.73 18.38
N ILE A 6 -19.25 2.06 17.39
CA ILE A 6 -18.20 2.61 16.52
C ILE A 6 -18.66 2.51 15.08
N ARG A 7 -18.51 3.61 14.33
CA ARG A 7 -18.82 3.69 12.90
C ARG A 7 -17.53 3.71 12.09
N ILE A 8 -17.38 2.73 11.20
CA ILE A 8 -16.18 2.57 10.37
C ILE A 8 -16.43 3.16 8.99
N ALA A 9 -15.77 4.26 8.64
CA ALA A 9 -15.70 4.74 7.27
C ALA A 9 -14.83 3.80 6.43
N THR A 10 -15.35 3.35 5.29
CA THR A 10 -14.65 2.45 4.37
C THR A 10 -15.09 2.68 2.93
N ARG A 11 -14.25 2.28 1.96
CA ARG A 11 -14.62 2.29 0.55
C ARG A 11 -15.52 1.09 0.20
N LYS A 12 -16.26 1.18 -0.91
CA LYS A 12 -17.17 0.11 -1.36
C LYS A 12 -16.50 -1.03 -2.11
N SER A 13 -15.19 -0.98 -2.35
CA SER A 13 -14.49 -2.09 -3.01
C SER A 13 -14.47 -3.33 -2.11
N ALA A 14 -14.52 -4.53 -2.71
CA ALA A 14 -14.55 -5.79 -1.96
C ALA A 14 -13.41 -5.89 -0.93
N LEU A 15 -12.18 -5.49 -1.30
CA LEU A 15 -11.03 -5.51 -0.40
C LEU A 15 -11.18 -4.52 0.76
N ALA A 16 -11.69 -3.31 0.51
CA ALA A 16 -11.90 -2.32 1.56
C ALA A 16 -12.98 -2.77 2.54
N LEU A 17 -14.07 -3.35 2.04
CA LEU A 17 -15.12 -3.93 2.88
C LEU A 17 -14.59 -5.09 3.72
N TRP A 18 -13.80 -5.99 3.13
CA TRP A 18 -13.14 -7.07 3.87
C TRP A 18 -12.29 -6.53 5.03
N GLN A 19 -11.48 -5.50 4.77
CA GLN A 19 -10.64 -4.87 5.80
C GLN A 19 -11.46 -4.23 6.92
N ALA A 20 -12.57 -3.58 6.59
CA ALA A 20 -13.48 -2.99 7.57
C ALA A 20 -14.20 -4.06 8.40
N GLU A 21 -14.66 -5.15 7.79
CA GLU A 21 -15.25 -6.29 8.50
C GLU A 21 -14.23 -7.01 9.39
N TYR A 22 -12.98 -7.14 8.95
CA TYR A 22 -11.90 -7.66 9.78
C TYR A 22 -11.69 -6.81 11.05
N VAL A 23 -11.62 -5.48 10.90
CA VAL A 23 -11.47 -4.56 12.04
C VAL A 23 -12.70 -4.62 12.95
N LYS A 24 -13.92 -4.63 12.38
CA LYS A 24 -15.16 -4.80 13.11
C LYS A 24 -15.13 -6.07 13.97
N ALA A 25 -14.87 -7.22 13.37
CA ALA A 25 -14.86 -8.49 14.08
C ALA A 25 -13.84 -8.50 15.24
N ARG A 26 -12.66 -7.91 15.02
CA ARG A 26 -11.62 -7.81 16.07
C ARG A 26 -12.02 -6.87 17.21
N LEU A 27 -12.67 -5.73 16.91
CA LEU A 27 -13.19 -4.81 17.92
C LEU A 27 -14.30 -5.44 18.75
N GLU A 28 -15.28 -6.06 18.11
CA GLU A 28 -16.41 -6.73 18.80
C GLU A 28 -15.90 -7.91 19.65
N GLN A 29 -14.88 -8.64 19.20
CA GLN A 29 -14.25 -9.71 19.97
C GLN A 29 -13.50 -9.17 21.19
N ALA A 30 -12.81 -8.04 21.06
CA ALA A 30 -11.99 -7.45 22.14
C ALA A 30 -12.86 -6.73 23.20
N HIS A 31 -14.04 -6.24 22.81
CA HIS A 31 -14.88 -5.38 23.66
C HIS A 31 -16.32 -5.89 23.69
N ALA A 32 -16.65 -6.67 24.73
CA ALA A 32 -17.98 -7.24 24.89
C ALA A 32 -19.08 -6.15 24.93
N GLY A 33 -20.09 -6.27 24.06
CA GLY A 33 -21.21 -5.34 23.97
C GLY A 33 -20.95 -4.09 23.14
N LEU A 34 -19.77 -3.96 22.52
CA LEU A 34 -19.49 -2.93 21.52
C LEU A 34 -20.20 -3.28 20.22
N LEU A 35 -20.96 -2.35 19.66
CA LEU A 35 -21.56 -2.45 18.34
C LEU A 35 -20.66 -1.75 17.34
N VAL A 36 -20.33 -2.40 16.24
CA VAL A 36 -19.55 -1.80 15.17
C VAL A 36 -20.33 -1.81 13.87
N THR A 37 -20.51 -0.63 13.26
CA THR A 37 -21.26 -0.45 12.01
C THR A 37 -20.34 0.07 10.92
N LEU A 38 -20.54 -0.39 9.68
CA LEU A 38 -19.80 0.08 8.52
C LEU A 38 -20.56 1.23 7.85
N VAL A 39 -19.80 2.25 7.43
CA VAL A 39 -20.27 3.40 6.63
C VAL A 39 -19.56 3.38 5.27
N PRO A 40 -20.06 2.61 4.28
CA PRO A 40 -19.41 2.45 2.99
C PRO A 40 -19.57 3.70 2.12
N MET A 41 -18.45 4.22 1.58
CA MET A 41 -18.39 5.44 0.78
C MET A 41 -17.79 5.15 -0.61
N VAL A 42 -18.08 6.04 -1.57
CA VAL A 42 -17.45 6.00 -2.90
C VAL A 42 -16.45 7.14 -2.98
N SER A 43 -15.17 6.82 -3.04
CA SER A 43 -14.13 7.83 -3.17
C SER A 43 -14.04 8.39 -4.60
N ARG A 44 -13.44 9.58 -4.72
CA ARG A 44 -13.16 10.18 -6.03
C ARG A 44 -12.28 9.27 -6.89
N GLY A 45 -11.31 8.59 -6.28
CA GLY A 45 -10.46 7.62 -6.96
C GLY A 45 -11.21 6.39 -7.50
N ASP A 46 -12.32 5.99 -6.86
CA ASP A 46 -13.17 4.90 -7.33
C ASP A 46 -14.00 5.28 -8.58
N LYS A 47 -14.27 6.57 -8.77
CA LYS A 47 -15.03 7.09 -9.92
C LYS A 47 -14.16 7.30 -11.18
N LEU A 48 -12.85 7.51 -10.99
CA LEU A 48 -11.91 7.85 -12.06
C LEU A 48 -11.15 6.61 -12.53
N LEU A 49 -11.81 5.74 -13.31
CA LEU A 49 -11.24 4.45 -13.75
C LEU A 49 -10.42 4.56 -15.05
N ASP A 50 -10.69 5.57 -15.89
CA ASP A 50 -10.19 5.62 -17.28
C ASP A 50 -8.88 6.41 -17.44
N SER A 51 -8.33 6.97 -16.36
CA SER A 51 -7.11 7.78 -16.43
C SER A 51 -6.02 7.24 -15.48
N PRO A 52 -4.73 7.29 -15.88
CA PRO A 52 -3.64 6.96 -14.99
C PRO A 52 -3.65 7.84 -13.73
N LEU A 53 -3.38 7.25 -12.55
CA LEU A 53 -3.28 8.01 -11.29
C LEU A 53 -2.24 9.13 -11.38
N SER A 54 -1.15 8.92 -12.12
CA SER A 54 -0.12 9.92 -12.38
C SER A 54 -0.62 11.17 -13.10
N LYS A 55 -1.67 11.05 -13.91
CA LYS A 55 -2.25 12.19 -14.66
C LYS A 55 -3.39 12.90 -13.92
N ILE A 56 -3.99 12.24 -12.91
CA ILE A 56 -5.16 12.80 -12.21
C ILE A 56 -4.72 13.80 -11.14
N GLY A 57 -3.46 13.74 -10.69
CA GLY A 57 -2.88 14.61 -9.67
C GLY A 57 -3.72 14.65 -8.40
N GLY A 58 -3.15 14.51 -7.25
CA GLY A 58 -3.86 14.72 -5.99
C GLY A 58 -3.54 13.66 -4.93
N LYS A 59 -2.91 14.13 -3.87
CA LYS A 59 -2.80 13.37 -2.62
C LYS A 59 -4.21 13.11 -2.09
N GLY A 60 -4.48 11.91 -1.61
CA GLY A 60 -5.73 11.61 -0.93
C GLY A 60 -6.94 11.22 -1.80
N LEU A 61 -6.76 10.85 -3.07
CA LEU A 61 -7.87 10.45 -3.97
C LEU A 61 -8.77 9.33 -3.42
N PHE A 62 -8.28 8.51 -2.51
CA PHE A 62 -9.00 7.37 -1.95
C PHE A 62 -9.40 7.56 -0.48
N VAL A 63 -8.95 8.63 0.17
CA VAL A 63 -9.15 8.81 1.63
C VAL A 63 -9.94 10.05 1.99
N LYS A 64 -10.01 11.06 1.12
CA LYS A 64 -10.60 12.36 1.42
C LYS A 64 -12.05 12.30 1.92
N GLU A 65 -12.87 11.46 1.33
CA GLU A 65 -14.26 11.28 1.76
C GLU A 65 -14.37 10.62 3.14
N LEU A 66 -13.42 9.72 3.46
CA LEU A 66 -13.34 9.07 4.77
C LEU A 66 -12.87 10.07 5.83
N GLU A 67 -11.83 10.85 5.53
CA GLU A 67 -11.32 11.93 6.40
C GLU A 67 -12.42 12.98 6.69
N THR A 68 -13.19 13.37 5.67
CA THR A 68 -14.33 14.27 5.84
C THR A 68 -15.34 13.69 6.81
N ALA A 69 -15.68 12.40 6.70
CA ALA A 69 -16.63 11.74 7.60
C ALA A 69 -16.11 11.68 9.04
N LEU A 70 -14.79 11.52 9.26
CA LEU A 70 -14.19 11.60 10.59
C LEU A 70 -14.29 13.01 11.19
N LEU A 71 -13.98 14.06 10.40
CA LEU A 71 -14.02 15.45 10.83
C LEU A 71 -15.44 15.93 11.11
N GLU A 72 -16.43 15.50 10.32
CA GLU A 72 -17.85 15.80 10.51
C GLU A 72 -18.51 14.96 11.61
N GLY A 73 -17.80 13.95 12.15
CA GLY A 73 -18.35 13.06 13.19
C GLY A 73 -19.42 12.10 12.68
N THR A 74 -19.51 11.86 11.37
CA THR A 74 -20.41 10.85 10.78
C THR A 74 -19.79 9.45 10.80
N ALA A 75 -18.48 9.35 11.02
CA ALA A 75 -17.75 8.15 11.34
C ALA A 75 -16.76 8.40 12.49
N ASP A 76 -16.31 7.33 13.13
CA ASP A 76 -15.42 7.40 14.29
C ASP A 76 -14.01 6.95 13.96
N ILE A 77 -13.87 5.96 13.08
CA ILE A 77 -12.60 5.48 12.54
C ILE A 77 -12.71 5.28 11.02
N ALA A 78 -11.56 5.31 10.33
CA ALA A 78 -11.45 4.95 8.92
C ALA A 78 -10.42 3.82 8.76
N VAL A 79 -10.74 2.84 7.91
CA VAL A 79 -9.90 1.66 7.68
C VAL A 79 -9.30 1.71 6.29
N HIS A 80 -7.96 1.53 6.22
CA HIS A 80 -7.18 1.69 5.00
C HIS A 80 -6.18 0.55 4.78
N SER A 81 -5.87 0.28 3.52
CA SER A 81 -4.59 -0.37 3.19
C SER A 81 -3.45 0.62 3.47
N MET A 82 -2.47 0.24 4.27
CA MET A 82 -1.40 1.15 4.70
C MET A 82 -0.62 1.80 3.56
N LYS A 83 -0.42 1.11 2.45
CA LYS A 83 0.27 1.65 1.27
C LYS A 83 -0.48 2.81 0.58
N ASP A 84 -1.80 2.93 0.84
CA ASP A 84 -2.66 3.96 0.26
C ASP A 84 -2.90 5.14 1.23
N VAL A 85 -2.42 5.02 2.48
CA VAL A 85 -2.54 6.07 3.51
C VAL A 85 -1.58 7.22 3.16
N PRO A 86 -2.06 8.48 3.09
CA PRO A 86 -1.22 9.63 2.83
C PRO A 86 -0.13 9.80 3.89
N MET A 87 0.97 10.46 3.53
CA MET A 87 2.09 10.69 4.45
C MET A 87 1.75 11.76 5.49
N ASP A 88 0.90 12.71 5.12
CA ASP A 88 0.41 13.79 5.98
C ASP A 88 -1.11 13.69 6.12
N PHE A 89 -1.61 13.94 7.32
CA PHE A 89 -3.03 13.92 7.65
C PHE A 89 -3.58 15.35 7.76
N PRO A 90 -4.87 15.56 7.52
CA PRO A 90 -5.54 16.79 7.90
C PRO A 90 -5.40 17.07 9.40
N GLU A 91 -5.42 18.35 9.77
CA GLU A 91 -5.43 18.75 11.18
C GLU A 91 -6.58 18.07 11.94
N GLY A 92 -6.27 17.52 13.10
CA GLY A 92 -7.23 16.79 13.92
C GLY A 92 -7.39 15.32 13.62
N LEU A 93 -6.72 14.79 12.59
CA LEU A 93 -6.72 13.37 12.26
C LEU A 93 -5.31 12.75 12.37
N GLY A 94 -5.26 11.42 12.52
CA GLY A 94 -4.00 10.68 12.56
C GLY A 94 -4.17 9.18 12.49
N LEU A 95 -3.07 8.49 12.23
CA LEU A 95 -2.99 7.03 12.22
C LEU A 95 -2.68 6.54 13.64
N TYR A 96 -3.59 5.78 14.22
CA TYR A 96 -3.47 5.35 15.63
C TYR A 96 -3.34 3.85 15.81
N CYS A 97 -3.69 3.06 14.82
CA CYS A 97 -3.53 1.63 14.91
C CYS A 97 -3.02 1.08 13.57
N ILE A 98 -2.03 0.21 13.66
CA ILE A 98 -1.54 -0.60 12.55
C ILE A 98 -1.74 -2.05 12.96
N CYS A 99 -2.57 -2.77 12.21
CA CYS A 99 -2.85 -4.18 12.46
C CYS A 99 -1.70 -5.07 11.98
N GLU A 100 -1.71 -6.33 12.39
CA GLU A 100 -0.75 -7.33 11.93
C GLU A 100 -0.69 -7.39 10.40
N ARG A 101 0.54 -7.48 9.88
CA ARG A 101 0.84 -7.43 8.45
C ARG A 101 0.62 -8.80 7.81
N GLU A 102 -0.19 -8.83 6.78
CA GLU A 102 -0.32 -9.96 5.85
C GLU A 102 0.89 -10.00 4.89
N ASP A 103 0.99 -11.04 4.07
CA ASP A 103 2.08 -11.23 3.08
C ASP A 103 2.35 -9.94 2.28
N PRO A 104 3.53 -9.31 2.46
CA PRO A 104 3.86 -8.04 1.80
C PRO A 104 4.25 -8.21 0.34
N ARG A 105 4.45 -9.44 -0.15
CA ARG A 105 4.98 -9.72 -1.48
C ARG A 105 4.00 -9.33 -2.59
N ASP A 106 4.56 -9.16 -3.78
CA ASP A 106 3.78 -9.13 -5.00
C ASP A 106 3.50 -10.58 -5.46
N ALA A 107 2.32 -10.78 -6.04
CA ALA A 107 1.90 -12.05 -6.61
C ALA A 107 1.94 -11.96 -8.14
N PHE A 108 2.58 -12.91 -8.77
CA PHE A 108 2.48 -13.19 -10.19
C PHE A 108 1.22 -14.05 -10.41
N VAL A 109 0.34 -13.59 -11.28
CA VAL A 109 -0.91 -14.26 -11.62
C VAL A 109 -0.98 -14.44 -13.13
N SER A 110 -1.08 -15.68 -13.57
CA SER A 110 -1.22 -16.04 -14.98
C SER A 110 -2.10 -17.29 -15.13
N ASN A 111 -2.81 -17.39 -16.25
CA ASN A 111 -3.60 -18.58 -16.58
C ASN A 111 -2.80 -19.62 -17.40
N ALA A 112 -1.61 -19.26 -17.88
CA ALA A 112 -0.86 -20.09 -18.81
C ALA A 112 0.63 -20.31 -18.42
N TRP A 113 1.18 -19.49 -17.54
CA TRP A 113 2.62 -19.47 -17.24
C TRP A 113 2.87 -19.55 -15.73
N ASP A 114 3.81 -20.38 -15.31
CA ASP A 114 4.06 -20.68 -13.90
C ASP A 114 4.93 -19.63 -13.18
N SER A 115 5.66 -18.80 -13.92
CA SER A 115 6.54 -17.78 -13.35
C SER A 115 6.81 -16.62 -14.31
N LEU A 116 7.40 -15.54 -13.80
CA LEU A 116 7.84 -14.41 -14.60
C LEU A 116 8.92 -14.81 -15.62
N GLU A 117 9.79 -15.73 -15.23
CA GLU A 117 10.87 -16.25 -16.07
C GLU A 117 10.36 -17.11 -17.22
N ALA A 118 9.24 -17.82 -17.00
CA ALA A 118 8.62 -18.68 -18.00
C ALA A 118 7.85 -17.91 -19.11
N LEU A 119 7.59 -16.62 -18.91
CA LEU A 119 6.92 -15.80 -19.92
C LEU A 119 7.74 -15.70 -21.20
N PRO A 120 7.14 -15.93 -22.39
CA PRO A 120 7.82 -15.68 -23.67
C PRO A 120 8.29 -14.23 -23.82
N PRO A 121 9.33 -13.98 -24.61
CA PRO A 121 9.74 -12.62 -24.97
C PRO A 121 8.57 -11.83 -25.59
N GLY A 122 8.38 -10.57 -25.16
CA GLY A 122 7.30 -9.71 -25.65
C GLY A 122 5.95 -9.94 -24.98
N SER A 123 5.85 -10.83 -23.99
CA SER A 123 4.61 -11.05 -23.23
C SER A 123 4.10 -9.78 -22.56
N ILE A 124 2.78 -9.68 -22.48
CA ILE A 124 2.06 -8.53 -21.93
C ILE A 124 1.79 -8.74 -20.45
N VAL A 125 2.41 -7.90 -19.60
CA VAL A 125 2.21 -7.94 -18.16
C VAL A 125 1.41 -6.73 -17.67
N GLY A 126 0.30 -6.98 -16.98
CA GLY A 126 -0.60 -5.95 -16.50
C GLY A 126 -0.19 -5.40 -15.13
N THR A 127 0.13 -4.12 -15.08
CA THR A 127 0.28 -3.35 -13.83
C THR A 127 0.10 -1.85 -14.10
N SER A 128 -0.37 -1.09 -13.10
CA SER A 128 -0.36 0.38 -13.13
C SER A 128 0.57 0.97 -12.06
N SER A 129 1.40 0.14 -11.44
CA SER A 129 2.37 0.55 -10.44
C SER A 129 3.73 0.77 -11.08
N LEU A 130 4.24 2.00 -11.08
CA LEU A 130 5.58 2.32 -11.56
C LEU A 130 6.65 1.56 -10.76
N ARG A 131 6.43 1.36 -9.46
CA ARG A 131 7.29 0.53 -8.59
C ARG A 131 7.45 -0.91 -9.11
N ARG A 132 6.35 -1.52 -9.57
CA ARG A 132 6.39 -2.87 -10.16
C ARG A 132 7.01 -2.83 -11.54
N GLN A 133 6.58 -1.90 -12.38
CA GLN A 133 7.06 -1.75 -13.74
C GLN A 133 8.57 -1.64 -13.80
N THR A 134 9.18 -0.74 -13.02
CA THR A 134 10.62 -0.52 -13.02
C THR A 134 11.40 -1.80 -12.64
N GLN A 135 10.96 -2.51 -11.60
CA GLN A 135 11.62 -3.74 -11.15
C GLN A 135 11.43 -4.91 -12.13
N LEU A 136 10.25 -5.01 -12.76
CA LEU A 136 9.98 -6.02 -13.79
C LEU A 136 10.85 -5.79 -15.03
N LEU A 137 10.89 -4.56 -15.56
CA LEU A 137 11.65 -4.22 -16.76
C LEU A 137 13.17 -4.29 -16.55
N ALA A 138 13.66 -4.05 -15.34
CA ALA A 138 15.07 -4.24 -15.02
C ALA A 138 15.50 -5.71 -15.12
N ARG A 139 14.61 -6.67 -14.85
CA ARG A 139 14.87 -8.12 -14.95
C ARG A 139 14.50 -8.68 -16.32
N ARG A 140 13.43 -8.20 -16.89
CA ARG A 140 12.84 -8.67 -18.14
C ARG A 140 12.52 -7.47 -19.04
N PRO A 141 13.55 -6.85 -19.64
CA PRO A 141 13.39 -5.69 -20.53
C PRO A 141 12.64 -5.99 -21.83
N ASP A 142 12.45 -7.26 -22.11
CA ASP A 142 11.70 -7.79 -23.26
C ASP A 142 10.18 -7.76 -23.06
N LEU A 143 9.69 -7.58 -21.84
CA LEU A 143 8.26 -7.59 -21.54
C LEU A 143 7.56 -6.28 -21.97
N GLN A 144 6.29 -6.41 -22.32
CA GLN A 144 5.41 -5.27 -22.57
C GLN A 144 4.55 -4.99 -21.33
N ILE A 145 4.84 -3.90 -20.62
CA ILE A 145 4.00 -3.48 -19.49
C ILE A 145 2.80 -2.72 -20.02
N ARG A 146 1.59 -3.20 -19.70
CA ARG A 146 0.34 -2.53 -20.01
C ARG A 146 -0.40 -2.10 -18.75
N PHE A 147 -1.01 -0.94 -18.86
CA PHE A 147 -1.78 -0.33 -17.79
C PHE A 147 -2.98 -1.18 -17.38
N LEU A 148 -3.08 -1.54 -16.09
CA LEU A 148 -4.13 -2.37 -15.53
C LEU A 148 -4.83 -1.66 -14.37
N ARG A 149 -6.11 -1.29 -14.54
CA ARG A 149 -6.94 -0.62 -13.52
C ARG A 149 -8.16 -1.46 -13.13
N GLY A 150 -8.76 -1.06 -12.03
CA GLY A 150 -9.90 -1.70 -11.41
C GLY A 150 -9.56 -2.28 -10.03
N ASN A 151 -10.55 -2.84 -9.36
CA ASN A 151 -10.35 -3.64 -8.15
C ASN A 151 -9.76 -5.03 -8.49
N VAL A 152 -9.49 -5.85 -7.49
CA VAL A 152 -8.89 -7.18 -7.68
C VAL A 152 -9.73 -8.03 -8.65
N ASN A 153 -11.03 -8.11 -8.44
CA ASN A 153 -11.94 -8.91 -9.28
C ASN A 153 -11.92 -8.46 -10.73
N THR A 154 -11.98 -7.13 -10.97
CA THR A 154 -11.92 -6.56 -12.33
C THR A 154 -10.60 -6.90 -13.03
N ARG A 155 -9.48 -6.86 -12.29
CA ARG A 155 -8.16 -7.17 -12.85
C ARG A 155 -8.02 -8.65 -13.19
N LEU A 156 -8.53 -9.54 -12.33
CA LEU A 156 -8.60 -10.97 -12.61
C LEU A 156 -9.48 -11.27 -13.84
N ALA A 157 -10.65 -10.64 -13.93
CA ALA A 157 -11.53 -10.80 -15.09
C ALA A 157 -10.87 -10.37 -16.41
N LYS A 158 -10.06 -9.31 -16.41
CA LYS A 158 -9.29 -8.88 -17.59
C LYS A 158 -8.22 -9.88 -17.99
N LEU A 159 -7.54 -10.50 -17.01
CA LEU A 159 -6.61 -11.60 -17.27
C LEU A 159 -7.36 -12.81 -17.88
N ASP A 160 -8.50 -13.17 -17.30
CA ASP A 160 -9.33 -14.30 -17.78
C ASP A 160 -9.91 -14.06 -19.18
N ALA A 161 -10.13 -12.79 -19.54
CA ALA A 161 -10.51 -12.38 -20.91
C ALA A 161 -9.33 -12.40 -21.92
N GLY A 162 -8.10 -12.72 -21.47
CA GLY A 162 -6.93 -12.78 -22.34
C GLY A 162 -6.35 -11.43 -22.76
N GLU A 163 -6.67 -10.34 -22.02
CA GLU A 163 -6.10 -9.02 -22.29
C GLU A 163 -4.61 -8.93 -21.90
N TYR A 164 -4.14 -9.85 -21.06
CA TYR A 164 -2.78 -9.94 -20.52
C TYR A 164 -2.32 -11.39 -20.45
N ASP A 165 -1.02 -11.64 -20.61
CA ASP A 165 -0.39 -12.96 -20.38
C ASP A 165 -0.20 -13.21 -18.87
N ALA A 166 0.04 -12.15 -18.11
CA ALA A 166 0.13 -12.16 -16.66
C ALA A 166 -0.24 -10.80 -16.07
N ILE A 167 -0.59 -10.77 -14.79
CA ILE A 167 -0.78 -9.54 -14.02
C ILE A 167 -0.05 -9.61 -12.70
N ILE A 168 0.36 -8.46 -12.16
CA ILE A 168 1.01 -8.39 -10.86
C ILE A 168 0.09 -7.71 -9.85
N LEU A 169 -0.23 -8.43 -8.79
CA LEU A 169 -1.09 -7.96 -7.70
C LEU A 169 -0.35 -8.02 -6.36
N ALA A 170 -0.90 -7.40 -5.31
CA ALA A 170 -0.41 -7.63 -3.94
C ALA A 170 -0.99 -8.95 -3.42
N ALA A 171 -0.14 -9.86 -2.94
CA ALA A 171 -0.55 -11.16 -2.40
C ALA A 171 -1.61 -11.01 -1.30
N ALA A 172 -1.41 -10.08 -0.36
CA ALA A 172 -2.39 -9.79 0.70
C ALA A 172 -3.81 -9.49 0.19
N GLY A 173 -3.93 -8.85 -0.97
CA GLY A 173 -5.24 -8.56 -1.57
C GLY A 173 -5.95 -9.81 -2.08
N LEU A 174 -5.21 -10.73 -2.66
CA LEU A 174 -5.73 -12.02 -3.13
C LEU A 174 -6.10 -12.93 -1.95
N ILE A 175 -5.22 -13.06 -0.97
CA ILE A 175 -5.42 -13.84 0.25
C ILE A 175 -6.70 -13.39 0.96
N ARG A 176 -6.85 -12.10 1.23
CA ARG A 176 -8.01 -11.54 1.93
C ARG A 176 -9.34 -11.74 1.20
N LEU A 177 -9.31 -11.86 -0.10
CA LEU A 177 -10.51 -12.09 -0.91
C LEU A 177 -10.76 -13.56 -1.23
N GLY A 178 -9.95 -14.49 -0.68
CA GLY A 178 -10.10 -15.94 -0.93
C GLY A 178 -9.68 -16.34 -2.34
N PHE A 179 -8.70 -15.62 -2.93
CA PHE A 179 -8.15 -15.89 -4.25
C PHE A 179 -6.71 -16.42 -4.19
N GLU A 180 -6.33 -17.10 -3.10
CA GLU A 180 -4.99 -17.70 -2.96
C GLU A 180 -4.66 -18.64 -4.11
N ASP A 181 -5.62 -19.42 -4.57
CA ASP A 181 -5.45 -20.34 -5.71
C ASP A 181 -5.12 -19.65 -7.04
N ARG A 182 -5.33 -18.31 -7.11
CA ARG A 182 -4.95 -17.51 -8.29
C ARG A 182 -3.51 -17.01 -8.21
N ILE A 183 -2.84 -17.16 -7.09
CA ILE A 183 -1.41 -16.82 -6.95
C ILE A 183 -0.60 -17.94 -7.60
N THR A 184 -0.16 -17.69 -8.83
CA THR A 184 0.67 -18.68 -9.55
C THR A 184 2.05 -18.77 -8.93
N ALA A 185 2.65 -17.61 -8.59
CA ALA A 185 3.90 -17.53 -7.86
C ALA A 185 3.95 -16.26 -6.98
N SER A 186 4.51 -16.36 -5.79
CA SER A 186 4.87 -15.18 -4.99
C SER A 186 6.24 -14.71 -5.43
N ILE A 187 6.32 -13.42 -5.82
CA ILE A 187 7.61 -12.81 -6.19
C ILE A 187 8.37 -12.52 -4.90
N SER A 188 9.60 -12.99 -4.80
CA SER A 188 10.43 -12.77 -3.62
C SER A 188 10.68 -11.27 -3.38
N VAL A 189 10.92 -10.88 -2.13
CA VAL A 189 11.25 -9.47 -1.82
C VAL A 189 12.61 -9.06 -2.37
N GLU A 190 13.47 -10.02 -2.67
CA GLU A 190 14.77 -9.85 -3.33
C GLU A 190 14.58 -9.49 -4.80
N ASP A 191 13.55 -10.02 -5.42
CA ASP A 191 13.21 -9.83 -6.83
C ASP A 191 12.33 -8.61 -7.09
N SER A 192 11.46 -8.29 -6.14
CA SER A 192 10.59 -7.12 -6.18
C SER A 192 10.30 -6.61 -4.78
N LEU A 193 10.98 -5.53 -4.38
CA LEU A 193 10.66 -4.86 -3.12
C LEU A 193 9.23 -4.35 -3.11
N PRO A 194 8.47 -4.60 -2.03
CA PRO A 194 7.09 -4.15 -1.88
C PRO A 194 6.94 -2.63 -1.85
N ALA A 195 5.71 -2.15 -1.93
CA ALA A 195 5.38 -0.80 -1.52
C ALA A 195 5.43 -0.67 0.01
N GLY A 196 5.85 0.47 0.51
CA GLY A 196 5.84 0.74 1.95
C GLY A 196 4.45 0.53 2.55
N GLY A 197 4.36 -0.28 3.59
CA GLY A 197 3.11 -0.67 4.24
C GLY A 197 2.27 -1.71 3.49
N GLN A 198 2.72 -2.26 2.36
CA GLN A 198 1.96 -3.29 1.64
C GLN A 198 1.68 -4.49 2.55
N GLY A 199 0.43 -4.95 2.58
CA GLY A 199 -0.05 -6.05 3.42
C GLY A 199 -0.58 -5.62 4.79
N ALA A 200 -0.26 -4.42 5.28
CA ALA A 200 -0.78 -3.92 6.55
C ALA A 200 -2.11 -3.16 6.38
N VAL A 201 -2.95 -3.21 7.42
CA VAL A 201 -4.16 -2.41 7.58
C VAL A 201 -3.88 -1.31 8.60
N GLY A 202 -4.23 -0.08 8.27
CA GLY A 202 -4.13 1.07 9.17
C GLY A 202 -5.49 1.61 9.55
N ILE A 203 -5.61 2.11 10.77
CA ILE A 203 -6.83 2.72 11.30
C ILE A 203 -6.54 4.17 11.67
N GLU A 204 -7.24 5.06 11.00
CA GLU A 204 -7.20 6.49 11.19
C GLU A 204 -8.38 6.92 12.07
N CYS A 205 -8.16 7.89 12.96
CA CYS A 205 -9.21 8.50 13.77
C CYS A 205 -8.82 9.92 14.19
N ARG A 206 -9.72 10.59 14.93
CA ARG A 206 -9.45 11.93 15.49
C ARG A 206 -8.36 11.88 16.56
N THR A 207 -7.44 12.86 16.52
CA THR A 207 -6.31 12.96 17.45
C THR A 207 -6.70 13.18 18.91
N GLY A 208 -7.83 13.79 19.17
CA GLY A 208 -8.34 14.06 20.54
C GLY A 208 -9.23 12.96 21.13
N ASP A 209 -9.47 11.87 20.41
CA ASP A 209 -10.44 10.86 20.80
C ASP A 209 -9.78 9.70 21.60
N SER A 210 -9.48 9.99 22.86
CA SER A 210 -8.79 9.03 23.74
C SER A 210 -9.58 7.75 24.01
N GLU A 211 -10.94 7.81 23.95
CA GLU A 211 -11.76 6.61 24.12
C GLU A 211 -11.62 5.68 22.90
N ILE A 212 -11.64 6.23 21.69
CA ILE A 212 -11.39 5.46 20.48
C ILE A 212 -9.96 4.89 20.49
N HIS A 213 -8.95 5.68 20.89
CA HIS A 213 -7.56 5.18 20.97
C HIS A 213 -7.45 3.96 21.90
N ALA A 214 -8.12 4.00 23.06
CA ALA A 214 -8.12 2.89 24.01
C ALA A 214 -8.79 1.64 23.42
N LEU A 215 -9.89 1.81 22.66
CA LEU A 215 -10.59 0.70 22.01
C LEU A 215 -9.76 0.07 20.88
N LEU A 216 -8.92 0.84 20.20
CA LEU A 216 -8.05 0.35 19.12
C LEU A 216 -6.81 -0.40 19.63
N GLY A 217 -6.42 -0.21 20.90
CA GLY A 217 -5.21 -0.80 21.50
C GLY A 217 -5.04 -2.31 21.26
N PRO A 218 -6.07 -3.16 21.46
CA PRO A 218 -5.97 -4.60 21.24
C PRO A 218 -5.71 -5.03 19.77
N LEU A 219 -5.95 -4.15 18.81
CA LEU A 219 -5.73 -4.43 17.39
C LEU A 219 -4.34 -4.01 16.93
N HIS A 220 -3.67 -3.19 17.72
CA HIS A 220 -2.37 -2.63 17.36
C HIS A 220 -1.25 -3.66 17.44
N HIS A 221 -0.47 -3.81 16.36
CA HIS A 221 0.63 -4.76 16.27
C HIS A 221 1.98 -4.04 16.20
N ARG A 222 2.72 -4.00 17.32
CA ARG A 222 3.97 -3.25 17.47
C ARG A 222 5.03 -3.61 16.43
N ASP A 223 5.21 -4.89 16.15
CA ASP A 223 6.21 -5.32 15.18
C ASP A 223 5.91 -4.81 13.76
N THR A 224 4.63 -4.73 13.40
CA THR A 224 4.22 -4.12 12.13
C THR A 224 4.39 -2.61 12.17
N GLU A 225 4.09 -1.96 13.29
CA GLU A 225 4.28 -0.51 13.45
C GLU A 225 5.74 -0.12 13.23
N PHE A 226 6.71 -0.80 13.86
CA PHE A 226 8.13 -0.50 13.67
C PHE A 226 8.54 -0.58 12.21
N ARG A 227 8.17 -1.67 11.52
CA ARG A 227 8.46 -1.86 10.10
C ARG A 227 7.83 -0.78 9.23
N VAL A 228 6.53 -0.55 9.41
CA VAL A 228 5.78 0.42 8.61
C VAL A 228 6.22 1.85 8.90
N SER A 229 6.62 2.18 10.14
CA SER A 229 7.15 3.50 10.49
C SER A 229 8.45 3.83 9.74
N ALA A 230 9.37 2.87 9.64
CA ALA A 230 10.60 3.03 8.86
C ALA A 230 10.29 3.20 7.36
N GLU A 231 9.43 2.34 6.81
CA GLU A 231 9.02 2.38 5.41
C GLU A 231 8.30 3.70 5.05
N ARG A 232 7.40 4.19 5.90
CA ARG A 232 6.71 5.46 5.71
C ARG A 232 7.63 6.67 5.82
N ALA A 233 8.59 6.65 6.76
CA ALA A 233 9.56 7.73 6.89
C ALA A 233 10.43 7.87 5.62
N LEU A 234 10.86 6.75 5.02
CA LEU A 234 11.55 6.75 3.73
C LEU A 234 10.67 7.36 2.63
N ASN A 235 9.44 6.87 2.49
CA ASN A 235 8.51 7.38 1.49
C ASN A 235 8.23 8.88 1.68
N LYS A 236 8.02 9.33 2.92
CA LYS A 236 7.77 10.74 3.22
C LYS A 236 8.95 11.62 2.83
N HIS A 237 10.18 11.20 3.17
CA HIS A 237 11.39 11.96 2.87
C HIS A 237 11.65 12.10 1.36
N LEU A 238 11.30 11.08 0.58
CA LEU A 238 11.36 11.11 -0.88
C LEU A 238 10.15 11.77 -1.56
N ASN A 239 9.25 12.41 -0.80
CA ASN A 239 7.96 12.90 -1.30
C ASN A 239 7.14 11.83 -2.04
N GLY A 240 7.27 10.57 -1.62
CA GLY A 240 6.66 9.42 -2.25
C GLY A 240 5.15 9.39 -2.14
N GLY A 241 4.53 8.66 -3.07
CA GLY A 241 3.09 8.40 -3.12
C GLY A 241 2.82 7.17 -3.97
N CYS A 242 1.55 6.85 -4.22
CA CYS A 242 1.16 5.67 -5.01
C CYS A 242 1.60 5.72 -6.49
N GLN A 243 2.15 6.85 -6.94
CA GLN A 243 2.39 7.15 -8.35
C GLN A 243 3.88 7.17 -8.73
N VAL A 244 4.76 6.90 -7.77
CA VAL A 244 6.21 7.00 -7.96
C VAL A 244 6.89 5.63 -7.86
N PRO A 245 8.01 5.44 -8.54
CA PRO A 245 8.72 4.16 -8.57
C PRO A 245 9.60 3.96 -7.33
N ILE A 246 9.01 4.09 -6.15
CA ILE A 246 9.65 3.87 -4.85
C ILE A 246 9.19 2.54 -4.28
N ALA A 247 10.14 1.73 -3.84
CA ALA A 247 9.91 0.51 -3.08
C ALA A 247 10.66 0.56 -1.75
N CYS A 248 10.10 -0.03 -0.72
CA CYS A 248 10.81 -0.21 0.53
C CYS A 248 10.22 -1.36 1.35
N TYR A 249 11.09 -2.03 2.08
CA TYR A 249 10.70 -3.15 2.94
C TYR A 249 11.59 -3.25 4.17
N ALA A 250 10.97 -3.30 5.33
CA ALA A 250 11.62 -3.44 6.61
C ALA A 250 11.39 -4.82 7.22
N VAL A 251 12.43 -5.41 7.79
CA VAL A 251 12.42 -6.68 8.52
C VAL A 251 12.95 -6.44 9.93
N LEU A 252 12.37 -7.12 10.92
CA LEU A 252 12.91 -7.13 12.27
C LEU A 252 13.93 -8.25 12.41
N GLU A 253 15.11 -7.92 12.91
CA GLU A 253 16.21 -8.82 13.23
C GLU A 253 16.54 -8.69 14.73
N GLY A 254 15.77 -9.37 15.58
CA GLY A 254 15.83 -9.17 17.03
C GLY A 254 15.38 -7.75 17.43
N GLU A 255 16.25 -6.99 18.08
CA GLU A 255 15.99 -5.61 18.49
C GLU A 255 16.38 -4.55 17.45
N GLN A 256 16.67 -4.99 16.22
CA GLN A 256 17.03 -4.12 15.11
C GLN A 256 16.00 -4.21 13.99
N ILE A 257 15.93 -3.14 13.19
CA ILE A 257 15.22 -3.07 11.91
C ILE A 257 16.25 -3.04 10.80
N TRP A 258 16.09 -3.90 9.82
CA TRP A 258 16.79 -3.82 8.54
C TRP A 258 15.83 -3.26 7.49
N LEU A 259 16.09 -2.05 7.02
CA LEU A 259 15.32 -1.40 5.97
C LEU A 259 16.07 -1.42 4.65
N ARG A 260 15.39 -1.83 3.59
CA ARG A 260 15.84 -1.75 2.20
C ARG A 260 14.95 -0.77 1.45
N GLY A 261 15.56 0.10 0.65
CA GLY A 261 14.88 1.06 -0.21
C GLY A 261 15.35 0.95 -1.65
N LEU A 262 14.46 1.29 -2.58
CA LEU A 262 14.73 1.32 -4.02
C LEU A 262 14.00 2.50 -4.66
N VAL A 263 14.69 3.18 -5.58
CA VAL A 263 14.09 4.12 -6.54
C VAL A 263 14.57 3.72 -7.94
N GLY A 264 13.64 3.60 -8.90
CA GLY A 264 14.01 3.22 -10.26
C GLY A 264 13.33 4.07 -11.33
N ASP A 265 13.95 4.19 -12.50
CA ASP A 265 13.29 4.83 -13.64
C ASP A 265 12.19 3.91 -14.22
N PRO A 266 11.14 4.48 -14.86
CA PRO A 266 10.03 3.69 -15.39
C PRO A 266 10.43 2.68 -16.48
N ALA A 267 11.56 2.85 -17.15
CA ALA A 267 12.06 1.92 -18.15
C ALA A 267 12.89 0.78 -17.55
N GLY A 268 13.17 0.82 -16.24
CA GLY A 268 13.96 -0.19 -15.54
C GLY A 268 15.45 -0.18 -15.87
N GLN A 269 15.96 0.88 -16.51
CA GLN A 269 17.37 0.99 -16.90
C GLN A 269 18.27 1.42 -15.75
N ARG A 270 17.71 2.17 -14.77
CA ARG A 270 18.44 2.64 -13.61
C ARG A 270 17.67 2.30 -12.35
N LEU A 271 18.23 1.44 -11.51
CA LEU A 271 17.74 1.12 -10.19
C LEU A 271 18.76 1.56 -9.14
N LEU A 272 18.31 2.39 -8.21
CA LEU A 272 19.09 2.85 -7.07
C LEU A 272 18.66 2.06 -5.84
N HIS A 273 19.61 1.52 -5.10
CA HIS A 273 19.36 0.73 -3.90
C HIS A 273 20.10 1.32 -2.71
N ALA A 274 19.43 1.38 -1.58
CA ALA A 274 20.06 1.68 -0.30
C ALA A 274 19.46 0.80 0.79
N GLN A 275 20.26 0.55 1.83
CA GLN A 275 19.81 -0.22 3.00
C GLN A 275 20.61 0.18 4.23
N ALA A 276 19.97 0.07 5.37
CA ALA A 276 20.64 0.28 6.66
C ALA A 276 19.93 -0.51 7.76
N ARG A 277 20.57 -0.57 8.94
CA ARG A 277 20.04 -1.17 10.16
C ARG A 277 20.08 -0.15 11.28
N ALA A 278 19.09 -0.20 12.16
CA ALA A 278 19.03 0.62 13.36
C ALA A 278 18.24 -0.10 14.48
N PRO A 279 18.36 0.31 15.74
CA PRO A 279 17.48 -0.13 16.80
C PRO A 279 16.00 0.18 16.51
N LEU A 280 15.07 -0.60 17.07
CA LEU A 280 13.63 -0.43 16.89
C LEU A 280 13.15 1.00 17.21
N ALA A 281 13.76 1.64 18.22
CA ALA A 281 13.41 2.99 18.64
C ALA A 281 13.71 4.05 17.55
N ASP A 282 14.64 3.76 16.65
CA ASP A 282 15.12 4.69 15.62
C ASP A 282 14.47 4.44 14.23
N ALA A 283 13.35 3.70 14.19
CA ALA A 283 12.69 3.29 12.95
C ALA A 283 12.47 4.44 11.97
N GLN A 284 11.97 5.59 12.44
CA GLN A 284 11.71 6.74 11.57
C GLN A 284 13.01 7.36 11.05
N GLN A 285 14.04 7.46 11.90
CA GLN A 285 15.33 8.00 11.51
C GLN A 285 16.04 7.10 10.51
N LEU A 286 15.91 5.78 10.68
CA LEU A 286 16.38 4.80 9.69
C LEU A 286 15.75 5.02 8.31
N GLY A 287 14.44 5.30 8.27
CA GLY A 287 13.74 5.63 7.02
C GLY A 287 14.33 6.85 6.32
N VAL A 288 14.59 7.92 7.07
CA VAL A 288 15.23 9.13 6.56
C VAL A 288 16.64 8.84 6.06
N GLN A 289 17.45 8.11 6.84
CA GLN A 289 18.83 7.75 6.47
C GLN A 289 18.89 6.99 5.14
N VAL A 290 18.02 5.99 4.94
CA VAL A 290 17.99 5.22 3.69
C VAL A 290 17.51 6.09 2.52
N ALA A 291 16.57 7.00 2.76
CA ALA A 291 16.11 7.94 1.76
C ALA A 291 17.22 8.91 1.31
N GLU A 292 17.99 9.45 2.24
CA GLU A 292 19.14 10.30 1.95
C GLU A 292 20.20 9.58 1.12
N ALA A 293 20.51 8.32 1.48
CA ALA A 293 21.44 7.49 0.70
C ALA A 293 20.95 7.22 -0.74
N LEU A 294 19.64 7.18 -0.97
CA LEU A 294 19.06 7.11 -2.32
C LEU A 294 19.18 8.46 -3.06
N LEU A 295 18.95 9.58 -2.38
CA LEU A 295 19.10 10.93 -2.94
C LEU A 295 20.55 11.20 -3.35
N GLU A 296 21.53 10.82 -2.55
CA GLU A 296 22.96 10.90 -2.88
C GLU A 296 23.33 10.14 -4.15
N GLN A 297 22.61 9.06 -4.48
CA GLN A 297 22.77 8.30 -5.73
C GLN A 297 22.05 8.94 -6.93
N GLY A 298 21.29 10.03 -6.72
CA GLY A 298 20.54 10.74 -7.74
C GLY A 298 19.08 10.28 -7.89
N ALA A 299 18.45 9.81 -6.81
CA ALA A 299 17.02 9.45 -6.83
C ALA A 299 16.13 10.66 -7.17
N ASP A 300 16.53 11.86 -6.79
CA ASP A 300 15.81 13.09 -7.06
C ASP A 300 15.62 13.35 -8.57
N ASP A 301 16.64 13.04 -9.41
CA ASP A 301 16.51 13.18 -10.86
C ASP A 301 15.44 12.25 -11.45
N ILE A 302 15.39 11.01 -10.97
CA ILE A 302 14.38 10.03 -11.40
C ILE A 302 12.99 10.49 -10.97
N LEU A 303 12.85 10.91 -9.72
CA LEU A 303 11.56 11.34 -9.17
C LEU A 303 11.05 12.61 -9.85
N ARG A 304 11.93 13.61 -10.10
CA ARG A 304 11.55 14.82 -10.84
C ARG A 304 11.11 14.52 -12.27
N ALA A 305 11.77 13.60 -12.96
CA ALA A 305 11.35 13.20 -14.31
C ALA A 305 9.93 12.62 -14.30
N VAL A 306 9.62 11.74 -13.34
CA VAL A 306 8.28 11.15 -13.19
C VAL A 306 7.24 12.20 -12.80
N TYR A 307 7.56 13.13 -11.90
CA TYR A 307 6.64 14.22 -11.53
C TYR A 307 6.46 15.26 -12.65
N GLY A 308 7.52 15.57 -13.42
CA GLY A 308 7.47 16.49 -14.55
C GLY A 308 6.57 16.01 -15.68
N GLU A 309 6.55 14.69 -15.94
CA GLU A 309 5.62 14.06 -16.88
C GLU A 309 4.17 14.03 -16.36
N ALA A 310 3.98 14.09 -15.04
CA ALA A 310 2.65 14.04 -14.39
C ALA A 310 2.02 15.44 -14.18
N GLY A 311 2.76 16.53 -14.43
CA GLY A 311 2.39 17.89 -14.04
C GLY A 311 2.61 18.11 -12.54
N HIS A 312 3.34 19.18 -12.19
CA HIS A 312 3.57 19.54 -10.78
C HIS A 312 2.24 19.70 -10.03
N PRO A 313 2.15 19.22 -8.75
CA PRO A 313 0.99 19.46 -7.90
C PRO A 313 0.85 20.94 -7.56
#